data_ed08fab95db5c6777cff5740151ba735
#
_entry.id   ed08fab95db5c6777cff5740151ba735
#
_cell.length_a   1.000
_cell.length_b   1.000
_cell.length_c   1.000
_cell.angle_alpha   90.00
_cell.angle_beta   90.00
_cell.angle_gamma   90.00
#
_symmetry.space_group_name_H-M   'P 1'
#
loop_
_entity.id
_entity.type
_entity.pdbx_description
1 polymer ?
#
loop_
_entity_poly.entity_id
_entity_poly.type
_entity_poly.pdbx_seq_one_letter_code
_entity_poly.pdbx_strand_id
1 'polypeptide(L)'
;MLRLMKRLLRGDAAMMKRLLVIALMGVAVGLSSCSTTKGPLAPGRSDRVLSPEEAYRLGKLKNKPYVVNGRLYVPMDYKETKGYQETGIASWYGQETLDKNNSQPTAYGEIFYPDKLSAAHKYLPLPAIVRVTNLENNATVVVRVNDRGPFVDDRIIDLSAEAAKKLGFHDKGTARVRLEVLSK
;
A
#
# COMPACT_ATOMS: atom_id res chain seq x y z
N MET A 1 -19.53 -20.35 50.43
CA MET A 1 -19.56 -20.87 49.06
C MET A 1 -20.92 -21.40 48.60
N LEU A 2 -21.99 -21.17 49.34
CA LEU A 2 -23.33 -21.76 49.08
C LEU A 2 -24.41 -20.69 48.71
N ARG A 3 -24.05 -19.42 48.56
CA ARG A 3 -24.99 -18.32 48.19
C ARG A 3 -24.89 -17.85 46.73
N LEU A 4 -23.90 -18.31 45.96
CA LEU A 4 -23.72 -17.91 44.56
C LEU A 4 -24.40 -18.87 43.55
N MET A 5 -24.73 -20.07 43.99
CA MET A 5 -25.34 -21.13 43.13
C MET A 5 -26.87 -21.04 42.99
N LYS A 6 -27.56 -20.19 43.79
CA LYS A 6 -29.04 -20.07 43.73
C LYS A 6 -29.55 -18.94 42.84
N ARG A 7 -28.65 -18.20 42.13
CA ARG A 7 -29.04 -17.09 41.25
C ARG A 7 -29.06 -17.45 39.76
N LEU A 8 -28.56 -18.62 39.39
CA LEU A 8 -28.48 -19.08 37.99
C LEU A 8 -29.64 -19.98 37.52
N LEU A 9 -30.59 -20.29 38.37
CA LEU A 9 -31.71 -21.20 38.03
C LEU A 9 -33.10 -20.52 37.97
N ARG A 10 -33.17 -19.17 37.87
CA ARG A 10 -34.45 -18.44 37.78
C ARG A 10 -34.67 -17.64 36.50
N GLY A 11 -33.79 -17.78 35.47
CA GLY A 11 -33.83 -17.01 34.23
C GLY A 11 -34.58 -17.65 33.04
N ASP A 12 -34.81 -18.96 33.07
CA ASP A 12 -35.13 -19.66 31.82
C ASP A 12 -36.61 -19.99 31.55
N ALA A 13 -37.52 -19.68 32.48
CA ALA A 13 -38.94 -19.97 32.30
C ALA A 13 -39.72 -18.88 31.51
N ALA A 14 -39.19 -17.70 31.36
CA ALA A 14 -39.88 -16.59 30.64
C ALA A 14 -39.52 -16.53 29.14
N MET A 15 -38.38 -17.09 28.74
CA MET A 15 -37.91 -17.07 27.35
C MET A 15 -38.53 -18.23 26.51
N MET A 16 -38.93 -19.31 27.15
CA MET A 16 -39.51 -20.47 26.47
C MET A 16 -40.99 -20.32 26.12
N LYS A 17 -41.72 -19.34 26.68
CA LYS A 17 -43.12 -19.04 26.33
C LYS A 17 -43.34 -18.09 25.18
N ARG A 18 -42.28 -17.50 24.62
CA ARG A 18 -42.40 -16.59 23.43
C ARG A 18 -42.08 -17.27 22.11
N LEU A 19 -41.66 -18.52 22.08
CA LEU A 19 -41.28 -19.25 20.86
C LEU A 19 -42.39 -20.20 20.35
N LEU A 20 -43.58 -20.27 20.99
CA LEU A 20 -44.66 -21.22 20.62
C LEU A 20 -45.89 -20.56 20.01
N VAL A 21 -45.85 -19.31 19.58
CA VAL A 21 -47.03 -18.59 18.99
C VAL A 21 -46.79 -18.16 17.54
N ILE A 22 -45.65 -18.45 16.92
CA ILE A 22 -45.43 -18.06 15.49
C ILE A 22 -45.20 -19.32 14.64
N ALA A 23 -46.07 -20.29 14.77
CA ALA A 23 -46.08 -21.46 13.88
C ALA A 23 -47.51 -21.85 13.53
N LEU A 24 -48.24 -21.00 12.88
CA LEU A 24 -49.46 -21.34 12.10
C LEU A 24 -50.05 -20.10 11.44
N MET A 25 -49.50 -19.71 10.30
CA MET A 25 -50.26 -19.04 9.24
C MET A 25 -49.43 -18.88 7.98
N GLY A 26 -49.90 -19.46 6.90
CA GLY A 26 -49.65 -18.98 5.56
C GLY A 26 -48.62 -19.73 4.72
N VAL A 27 -48.97 -20.94 4.29
CA VAL A 27 -48.44 -21.45 3.01
C VAL A 27 -49.11 -20.65 1.90
N ALA A 28 -48.39 -19.70 1.32
CA ALA A 28 -48.72 -19.12 0.02
C ALA A 28 -47.50 -19.38 -0.89
N VAL A 29 -47.68 -20.34 -1.79
CA VAL A 29 -46.75 -20.66 -2.88
C VAL A 29 -46.76 -19.48 -3.84
N GLY A 30 -45.76 -18.62 -3.74
CA GLY A 30 -45.42 -17.63 -4.73
C GLY A 30 -44.09 -17.99 -5.36
N LEU A 31 -44.12 -18.63 -6.54
CA LEU A 31 -42.96 -18.78 -7.42
C LEU A 31 -42.56 -17.40 -7.93
N SER A 32 -41.87 -16.61 -7.12
CA SER A 32 -41.18 -15.41 -7.60
C SER A 32 -39.81 -15.85 -8.12
N SER A 33 -39.75 -16.00 -9.44
CA SER A 33 -38.54 -16.06 -10.21
C SER A 33 -37.68 -14.82 -9.87
N CYS A 34 -36.75 -14.96 -8.95
CA CYS A 34 -35.74 -13.93 -8.67
C CYS A 34 -34.76 -13.94 -9.82
N SER A 35 -35.09 -13.29 -10.93
CA SER A 35 -34.08 -12.87 -11.91
C SER A 35 -33.18 -11.89 -11.22
N THR A 36 -32.01 -12.35 -10.82
CA THR A 36 -30.90 -11.52 -10.37
C THR A 36 -30.43 -10.72 -11.59
N THR A 37 -31.11 -9.64 -11.91
CA THR A 37 -30.53 -8.59 -12.74
C THR A 37 -29.33 -8.07 -11.97
N LYS A 38 -28.15 -8.56 -12.34
CA LYS A 38 -26.90 -7.84 -12.02
C LYS A 38 -27.10 -6.43 -12.58
N GLY A 39 -27.38 -5.49 -11.69
CA GLY A 39 -27.34 -4.07 -12.02
C GLY A 39 -25.99 -3.77 -12.68
N PRO A 40 -25.91 -2.75 -13.54
CA PRO A 40 -24.65 -2.36 -14.14
C PRO A 40 -23.65 -2.17 -13.01
N LEU A 41 -22.57 -2.96 -13.05
CA LEU A 41 -21.41 -2.76 -12.16
C LEU A 41 -21.07 -1.28 -12.25
N ALA A 42 -21.09 -0.59 -11.13
CA ALA A 42 -20.53 0.75 -11.02
C ALA A 42 -19.17 0.71 -11.73
N PRO A 43 -18.83 1.71 -12.57
CA PRO A 43 -17.58 1.68 -13.32
C PRO A 43 -16.46 1.43 -12.33
N GLY A 44 -15.87 0.23 -12.41
CA GLY A 44 -14.83 -0.25 -11.51
C GLY A 44 -13.78 0.84 -11.45
N ARG A 45 -13.39 1.23 -10.24
CA ARG A 45 -12.22 2.05 -10.00
C ARG A 45 -11.11 1.41 -10.83
N SER A 46 -10.72 2.06 -11.89
CA SER A 46 -9.67 1.56 -12.78
C SER A 46 -8.41 1.38 -11.92
N ASP A 47 -8.05 0.15 -11.60
CA ASP A 47 -6.80 -0.21 -10.95
C ASP A 47 -5.60 0.02 -11.88
N ARG A 48 -5.80 0.84 -12.89
CA ARG A 48 -4.79 1.19 -13.87
C ARG A 48 -3.67 1.98 -13.19
N VAL A 49 -2.51 1.38 -13.14
CA VAL A 49 -1.29 2.02 -12.66
C VAL A 49 -0.90 3.14 -13.64
N LEU A 50 -1.01 4.39 -13.20
CA LEU A 50 -0.66 5.54 -14.04
C LEU A 50 0.85 5.63 -14.24
N SER A 51 1.29 5.97 -15.46
CA SER A 51 2.67 6.38 -15.69
C SER A 51 2.94 7.77 -15.06
N PRO A 52 4.22 8.14 -14.83
CA PRO A 52 4.55 9.46 -14.30
C PRO A 52 4.03 10.60 -15.18
N GLU A 53 4.15 10.47 -16.50
CA GLU A 53 3.65 11.45 -17.45
C GLU A 53 2.13 11.56 -17.46
N GLU A 54 1.41 10.44 -17.42
CA GLU A 54 -0.05 10.45 -17.29
C GLU A 54 -0.49 11.10 -15.97
N ALA A 55 0.17 10.77 -14.86
CA ALA A 55 -0.10 11.37 -13.56
C ALA A 55 0.13 12.88 -13.57
N TYR A 56 1.18 13.35 -14.25
CA TYR A 56 1.44 14.76 -14.44
C TYR A 56 0.34 15.46 -15.26
N ARG A 57 -0.01 14.92 -16.45
CA ARG A 57 -1.08 15.48 -17.30
C ARG A 57 -2.43 15.54 -16.61
N LEU A 58 -2.72 14.56 -15.74
CA LEU A 58 -3.98 14.48 -15.00
C LEU A 58 -3.96 15.24 -13.67
N GLY A 59 -2.88 15.94 -13.33
CA GLY A 59 -2.72 16.64 -12.06
C GLY A 59 -2.73 15.71 -10.83
N LYS A 60 -2.36 14.45 -11.02
CA LYS A 60 -2.37 13.40 -9.97
C LYS A 60 -1.00 13.12 -9.36
N LEU A 61 0.03 13.91 -9.72
CA LEU A 61 1.32 13.79 -9.05
C LEU A 61 1.20 14.21 -7.59
N LYS A 62 1.88 13.47 -6.73
CA LYS A 62 2.08 13.86 -5.33
C LYS A 62 3.48 14.44 -5.16
N ASN A 63 3.57 15.77 -5.24
CA ASN A 63 4.81 16.55 -5.10
C ASN A 63 4.63 17.77 -4.19
N LYS A 64 3.56 17.81 -3.39
CA LYS A 64 3.38 18.89 -2.38
C LYS A 64 4.38 18.70 -1.23
N PRO A 65 4.87 19.80 -0.62
CA PRO A 65 5.67 19.75 0.59
C PRO A 65 4.96 18.94 1.70
N TYR A 66 5.76 18.23 2.50
CA TYR A 66 5.27 17.42 3.60
C TYR A 66 6.25 17.46 4.78
N VAL A 67 5.78 17.15 5.99
CA VAL A 67 6.58 17.19 7.23
C VAL A 67 6.63 15.80 7.85
N VAL A 68 7.82 15.36 8.23
CA VAL A 68 8.04 14.12 9.00
C VAL A 68 9.01 14.44 10.14
N ASN A 69 8.65 14.07 11.37
CA ASN A 69 9.45 14.32 12.57
C ASN A 69 9.92 15.80 12.70
N GLY A 70 9.04 16.75 12.35
CA GLY A 70 9.35 18.19 12.40
C GLY A 70 10.22 18.71 11.26
N ARG A 71 10.73 17.86 10.37
CA ARG A 71 11.54 18.26 9.21
C ARG A 71 10.66 18.43 7.98
N LEU A 72 10.79 19.57 7.30
CA LEU A 72 10.10 19.86 6.05
C LEU A 72 10.84 19.23 4.86
N TYR A 73 10.10 18.53 4.02
CA TYR A 73 10.56 17.97 2.75
C TYR A 73 9.81 18.62 1.60
N VAL A 74 10.53 19.13 0.61
CA VAL A 74 9.96 19.76 -0.58
C VAL A 74 10.33 18.90 -1.80
N PRO A 75 9.40 18.09 -2.33
CA PRO A 75 9.64 17.32 -3.54
C PRO A 75 9.88 18.25 -4.73
N MET A 76 10.73 17.82 -5.66
CA MET A 76 11.00 18.54 -6.89
C MET A 76 9.81 18.52 -7.85
N ASP A 77 9.75 19.49 -8.75
CA ASP A 77 8.78 19.51 -9.85
C ASP A 77 9.09 18.38 -10.86
N TYR A 78 8.05 17.91 -11.55
CA TYR A 78 8.19 16.84 -12.55
C TYR A 78 9.19 17.23 -13.67
N LYS A 79 9.21 18.48 -14.07
CA LYS A 79 10.12 18.98 -15.12
C LYS A 79 11.58 18.95 -14.70
N GLU A 80 11.85 19.11 -13.41
CA GLU A 80 13.20 19.07 -12.82
C GLU A 80 13.77 17.63 -12.78
N THR A 81 12.92 16.62 -12.94
CA THR A 81 13.38 15.21 -12.91
C THR A 81 14.08 14.77 -14.19
N LYS A 82 13.99 15.56 -15.27
CA LYS A 82 14.62 15.22 -16.55
C LYS A 82 16.15 15.24 -16.41
N GLY A 83 16.76 14.07 -16.60
CA GLY A 83 18.21 13.89 -16.45
C GLY A 83 18.71 13.86 -15.00
N TYR A 84 17.78 13.80 -14.03
CA TYR A 84 18.14 13.70 -12.63
C TYR A 84 18.90 12.39 -12.35
N GLN A 85 20.05 12.54 -11.67
CA GLN A 85 20.87 11.46 -11.16
C GLN A 85 21.32 11.78 -9.75
N GLU A 86 21.41 10.74 -8.90
CA GLU A 86 21.88 10.85 -7.53
C GLU A 86 22.67 9.59 -7.16
N THR A 87 23.72 9.76 -6.34
CA THR A 87 24.53 8.65 -5.83
C THR A 87 24.53 8.69 -4.30
N GLY A 88 24.26 7.56 -3.67
CA GLY A 88 24.22 7.46 -2.21
C GLY A 88 23.94 6.03 -1.74
N ILE A 89 23.53 5.89 -0.50
CA ILE A 89 23.23 4.60 0.13
C ILE A 89 21.76 4.24 -0.11
N ALA A 90 21.53 3.02 -0.58
CA ALA A 90 20.22 2.37 -0.61
C ALA A 90 20.08 1.39 0.56
N SER A 91 18.87 1.24 1.06
CA SER A 91 18.45 0.08 1.85
C SER A 91 17.18 -0.53 1.26
N TRP A 92 16.54 -1.44 1.99
CA TRP A 92 15.31 -2.06 1.53
C TRP A 92 14.31 -2.26 2.66
N TYR A 93 13.04 -2.45 2.32
CA TYR A 93 11.93 -2.77 3.20
C TYR A 93 11.10 -3.93 2.62
N GLY A 94 10.52 -4.73 3.49
CA GLY A 94 9.87 -5.97 3.12
C GLY A 94 8.58 -6.24 3.91
N GLN A 95 8.27 -7.50 4.14
CA GLN A 95 7.06 -7.96 4.81
C GLN A 95 6.94 -7.39 6.24
N GLU A 96 8.06 -7.30 6.96
CA GLU A 96 8.09 -6.75 8.32
C GLU A 96 7.64 -5.27 8.38
N THR A 97 7.81 -4.54 7.29
CA THR A 97 7.33 -3.16 7.17
C THR A 97 5.82 -3.11 6.98
N LEU A 98 5.27 -4.03 6.17
CA LEU A 98 3.82 -4.18 6.01
C LEU A 98 3.15 -4.50 7.34
N ASP A 99 3.70 -5.45 8.08
CA ASP A 99 3.16 -5.92 9.35
C ASP A 99 3.16 -4.78 10.39
N LYS A 100 4.25 -4.00 10.46
CA LYS A 100 4.36 -2.84 11.35
C LYS A 100 3.41 -1.69 10.98
N ASN A 101 3.16 -1.48 9.70
CA ASN A 101 2.35 -0.38 9.20
C ASN A 101 0.87 -0.75 8.99
N ASN A 102 0.40 -1.90 9.51
CA ASN A 102 -0.97 -2.39 9.33
C ASN A 102 -1.41 -2.39 7.86
N SER A 103 -0.50 -2.75 6.96
CA SER A 103 -0.74 -2.78 5.50
C SER A 103 -1.25 -1.44 4.93
N GLN A 104 -0.84 -0.32 5.48
CA GLN A 104 -1.23 0.99 4.96
C GLN A 104 -0.70 1.20 3.53
N PRO A 105 -1.45 1.94 2.70
CA PRO A 105 -1.00 2.25 1.36
C PRO A 105 0.24 3.15 1.38
N THR A 106 1.04 3.06 0.32
CA THR A 106 2.18 3.96 0.08
C THR A 106 1.75 5.43 0.02
N ALA A 107 2.69 6.35 0.11
CA ALA A 107 2.41 7.78 0.02
C ALA A 107 1.68 8.17 -1.27
N TYR A 108 1.87 7.45 -2.36
CA TYR A 108 1.09 7.65 -3.58
C TYR A 108 -0.34 7.11 -3.48
N GLY A 109 -0.60 6.15 -2.58
CA GLY A 109 -1.89 5.51 -2.36
C GLY A 109 -2.04 4.16 -3.06
N GLU A 110 -0.94 3.55 -3.49
CA GLU A 110 -0.88 2.19 -4.01
C GLU A 110 -0.63 1.20 -2.86
N ILE A 111 -1.07 -0.05 -3.05
CA ILE A 111 -0.72 -1.12 -2.10
C ILE A 111 0.76 -1.47 -2.29
N PHE A 112 1.48 -1.59 -1.19
CA PHE A 112 2.86 -2.09 -1.22
C PHE A 112 2.87 -3.61 -1.32
N TYR A 113 3.70 -4.13 -2.21
CA TYR A 113 3.99 -5.56 -2.37
C TYR A 113 5.50 -5.77 -2.35
N PRO A 114 6.06 -6.51 -1.38
CA PRO A 114 7.50 -6.75 -1.27
C PRO A 114 8.13 -7.45 -2.47
N ASP A 115 7.32 -8.22 -3.23
CA ASP A 115 7.69 -8.95 -4.44
C ASP A 115 7.61 -8.11 -5.73
N LYS A 116 7.16 -6.86 -5.64
CA LYS A 116 7.12 -5.92 -6.78
C LYS A 116 8.32 -4.97 -6.75
N LEU A 117 8.71 -4.50 -7.92
CA LEU A 117 9.83 -3.57 -8.08
C LEU A 117 9.37 -2.14 -7.77
N SER A 118 9.39 -1.77 -6.50
CA SER A 118 9.01 -0.46 -6.00
C SER A 118 10.05 0.14 -5.08
N ALA A 119 9.92 1.43 -4.78
CA ALA A 119 10.84 2.17 -3.92
C ALA A 119 10.18 3.38 -3.25
N ALA A 120 10.83 3.86 -2.17
CA ALA A 120 10.56 5.12 -1.50
C ALA A 120 11.70 6.11 -1.72
N HIS A 121 11.36 7.39 -2.02
CA HIS A 121 12.32 8.47 -2.20
C HIS A 121 11.80 9.78 -1.59
N LYS A 122 12.72 10.60 -0.99
CA LYS A 122 12.34 11.82 -0.26
C LYS A 122 11.80 12.91 -1.19
N TYR A 123 12.42 13.12 -2.34
CA TYR A 123 12.24 14.34 -3.13
C TYR A 123 11.68 14.14 -4.54
N LEU A 124 11.68 12.92 -5.08
CA LEU A 124 11.09 12.68 -6.39
C LEU A 124 9.57 12.91 -6.36
N PRO A 125 8.95 13.48 -7.41
CA PRO A 125 7.50 13.48 -7.54
C PRO A 125 6.97 12.05 -7.63
N LEU A 126 5.84 11.75 -7.02
CA LEU A 126 5.24 10.42 -7.07
C LEU A 126 4.08 10.38 -8.07
N PRO A 127 4.04 9.37 -8.96
CA PRO A 127 5.04 8.30 -9.11
C PRO A 127 6.22 8.76 -9.97
N ALA A 128 7.38 8.11 -9.81
CA ALA A 128 8.51 8.23 -10.72
C ALA A 128 9.01 6.85 -11.15
N ILE A 129 9.68 6.77 -12.28
CA ILE A 129 10.37 5.55 -12.74
C ILE A 129 11.86 5.79 -12.68
N VAL A 130 12.58 4.93 -11.98
CA VAL A 130 14.00 5.12 -11.69
C VAL A 130 14.77 3.85 -12.04
N ARG A 131 15.87 4.00 -12.78
CA ARG A 131 16.90 2.97 -12.87
C ARG A 131 17.82 3.10 -11.66
N VAL A 132 18.03 2.00 -10.96
CA VAL A 132 18.96 1.88 -9.84
C VAL A 132 20.10 0.97 -10.26
N THR A 133 21.34 1.43 -10.10
CA THR A 133 22.56 0.66 -10.36
C THR A 133 23.31 0.47 -9.05
N ASN A 134 23.55 -0.77 -8.67
CA ASN A 134 24.45 -1.08 -7.57
C ASN A 134 25.91 -0.89 -8.04
N LEU A 135 26.64 0.04 -7.41
CA LEU A 135 28.00 0.41 -7.83
C LEU A 135 29.08 -0.62 -7.41
N GLU A 136 28.72 -1.62 -6.61
CA GLU A 136 29.64 -2.67 -6.17
C GLU A 136 29.70 -3.83 -7.19
N ASN A 137 28.61 -4.10 -7.90
CA ASN A 137 28.53 -5.25 -8.82
C ASN A 137 27.96 -4.89 -10.21
N ASN A 138 27.62 -3.61 -10.46
CA ASN A 138 27.01 -3.09 -11.66
C ASN A 138 25.64 -3.69 -12.02
N ALA A 139 25.00 -4.42 -11.11
CA ALA A 139 23.62 -4.87 -11.31
C ALA A 139 22.65 -3.69 -11.40
N THR A 140 21.66 -3.79 -12.27
CA THR A 140 20.67 -2.72 -12.47
C THR A 140 19.25 -3.24 -12.37
N VAL A 141 18.35 -2.39 -11.85
CA VAL A 141 16.92 -2.65 -11.83
C VAL A 141 16.16 -1.36 -12.09
N VAL A 142 15.01 -1.48 -12.74
CA VAL A 142 14.08 -0.35 -12.88
C VAL A 142 12.95 -0.53 -11.88
N VAL A 143 12.71 0.49 -11.06
CA VAL A 143 11.71 0.49 -9.99
C VAL A 143 10.71 1.63 -10.15
N ARG A 144 9.53 1.43 -9.62
CA ARG A 144 8.52 2.47 -9.46
C ARG A 144 8.67 3.10 -8.08
N VAL A 145 9.03 4.37 -8.04
CA VAL A 145 9.02 5.17 -6.82
C VAL A 145 7.59 5.63 -6.57
N ASN A 146 6.96 5.10 -5.56
CA ASN A 146 5.56 5.38 -5.20
C ASN A 146 5.38 5.68 -3.70
N ASP A 147 6.48 5.75 -2.94
CA ASP A 147 6.44 6.02 -1.51
C ASP A 147 7.44 7.10 -1.08
N ARG A 148 7.28 7.62 0.16
CA ARG A 148 8.13 8.61 0.82
C ARG A 148 9.07 7.96 1.81
N GLY A 149 10.29 8.46 1.85
CA GLY A 149 11.41 7.98 2.65
C GLY A 149 12.65 7.82 1.77
N PRO A 150 13.73 7.30 2.31
CA PRO A 150 14.01 6.99 3.71
C PRO A 150 14.11 8.25 4.60
N PHE A 151 13.67 8.13 5.86
CA PHE A 151 13.83 9.21 6.85
C PHE A 151 15.03 8.95 7.78
N VAL A 152 16.05 8.33 7.22
CA VAL A 152 17.38 8.10 7.80
C VAL A 152 18.37 8.91 6.98
N ASP A 153 19.26 9.67 7.63
CA ASP A 153 20.00 10.76 6.97
C ASP A 153 20.90 10.31 5.82
N ASP A 154 21.65 9.24 5.96
CA ASP A 154 22.63 8.82 4.97
C ASP A 154 22.05 8.03 3.78
N ARG A 155 20.74 7.74 3.81
CA ARG A 155 20.08 6.96 2.75
C ARG A 155 19.34 7.86 1.78
N ILE A 156 19.46 7.53 0.48
CA ILE A 156 18.75 8.26 -0.60
C ILE A 156 17.50 7.54 -1.07
N ILE A 157 17.46 6.21 -1.00
CA ILE A 157 16.36 5.39 -1.48
C ILE A 157 16.20 4.14 -0.60
N ASP A 158 14.96 3.74 -0.36
CA ASP A 158 14.62 2.42 0.18
C ASP A 158 13.90 1.61 -0.91
N LEU A 159 14.41 0.43 -1.22
CA LEU A 159 13.90 -0.45 -2.26
C LEU A 159 12.99 -1.54 -1.68
N SER A 160 12.12 -2.11 -2.49
CA SER A 160 11.44 -3.36 -2.12
C SER A 160 12.46 -4.50 -1.96
N ALA A 161 12.11 -5.52 -1.15
CA ALA A 161 12.95 -6.70 -0.94
C ALA A 161 13.34 -7.38 -2.27
N GLU A 162 12.40 -7.48 -3.22
CA GLU A 162 12.67 -8.05 -4.54
C GLU A 162 13.68 -7.23 -5.35
N ALA A 163 13.59 -5.90 -5.29
CA ALA A 163 14.56 -5.03 -5.96
C ALA A 163 15.96 -5.17 -5.35
N ALA A 164 16.06 -5.26 -4.01
CA ALA A 164 17.33 -5.49 -3.33
C ALA A 164 17.96 -6.84 -3.68
N LYS A 165 17.15 -7.91 -3.82
CA LYS A 165 17.60 -9.22 -4.29
C LYS A 165 18.18 -9.15 -5.70
N LYS A 166 17.47 -8.49 -6.63
CA LYS A 166 17.95 -8.32 -8.02
C LYS A 166 19.23 -7.50 -8.12
N LEU A 167 19.43 -6.56 -7.20
CA LEU A 167 20.66 -5.77 -7.11
C LEU A 167 21.79 -6.48 -6.32
N GLY A 168 21.52 -7.64 -5.70
CA GLY A 168 22.52 -8.45 -5.01
C GLY A 168 22.96 -7.89 -3.66
N PHE A 169 22.13 -7.08 -2.97
CA PHE A 169 22.50 -6.56 -1.65
C PHE A 169 21.47 -6.85 -0.54
N HIS A 170 20.44 -7.66 -0.84
CA HIS A 170 19.40 -7.99 0.12
C HIS A 170 19.97 -8.48 1.46
N ASP A 171 20.89 -9.45 1.43
CA ASP A 171 21.47 -10.04 2.64
C ASP A 171 22.44 -9.08 3.37
N LYS A 172 23.11 -8.19 2.62
CA LYS A 172 23.98 -7.15 3.17
C LYS A 172 23.18 -6.00 3.82
N GLY A 173 21.91 -5.82 3.44
CA GLY A 173 21.00 -4.80 3.96
C GLY A 173 21.14 -3.43 3.30
N THR A 174 22.33 -3.03 2.86
CA THR A 174 22.59 -1.73 2.21
C THR A 174 23.60 -1.87 1.08
N ALA A 175 23.55 -0.93 0.13
CA ALA A 175 24.54 -0.81 -0.94
C ALA A 175 24.70 0.63 -1.39
N ARG A 176 25.86 0.94 -1.97
CA ARG A 176 26.07 2.22 -2.67
C ARG A 176 25.50 2.12 -4.08
N VAL A 177 24.57 2.99 -4.40
CA VAL A 177 23.83 2.95 -5.67
C VAL A 177 23.90 4.30 -6.40
N ARG A 178 23.68 4.24 -7.71
CA ARG A 178 23.35 5.41 -8.55
C ARG A 178 21.91 5.28 -9.01
N LEU A 179 21.16 6.38 -8.85
CA LEU A 179 19.81 6.55 -9.34
C LEU A 179 19.83 7.35 -10.64
N GLU A 180 18.93 7.01 -11.56
CA GLU A 180 18.69 7.75 -12.79
C GLU A 180 17.19 7.76 -13.05
N VAL A 181 16.57 8.94 -13.10
CA VAL A 181 15.13 9.07 -13.42
C VAL A 181 14.92 8.84 -14.92
N LEU A 182 14.05 7.89 -15.25
CA LEU A 182 13.66 7.60 -16.61
C LEU A 182 12.42 8.44 -16.97
N SER A 183 12.63 9.47 -17.79
CA SER A 183 11.53 10.26 -18.37
C SER A 183 10.97 9.55 -19.59
N LYS A 184 9.73 9.07 -19.51
CA LYS A 184 8.91 8.71 -20.68
C LYS A 184 7.56 9.38 -20.56
#